data_f97ed2a7e5e547c3f5da4ff7ee5ee5de
#
_entry.id   f97ed2a7e5e547c3f5da4ff7ee5ee5de
#
_cell.length_a   1.000
_cell.length_b   1.000
_cell.length_c   1.000
_cell.angle_alpha   90.00
_cell.angle_beta   90.00
_cell.angle_gamma   90.00
#
_symmetry.space_group_name_H-M   'P 1'
#
loop_
_entity.id
_entity.type
_entity.pdbx_description
1 polymer ?
#
loop_
_entity_poly.entity_id
_entity_poly.type
_entity_poly.pdbx_seq_one_letter_code
_entity_poly.pdbx_strand_id
1 'polypeptide(L)'
;MTFLSFLISGISLGSIYAIIALGYTMVYGIAKMLNFAHGDVIMVGAYICFYATSRFELPAIAGVLLAIVVCTILGIVIERLAYKPLRAAPILAVLITAIGVSYFLQNAALLLWSSNPTVFSSVVPEGSVSLFGGQLTIPYVTLVTIAACIVIVLVLVWFTGKTKMGKAMRACSEDKGAAQLMGINVNGTISLTFAIGSGLAAIAGVLLCSAYPTLVPTTGAMPGIKAFTAAVFGGIGSIPGAMLGGVLLGIIEIFAKAYISTQLSDAIVFAVLIVVLVVRPAGLLGKQVREKV
;
A
#
# COMPACT_ATOMS: atom_id res chain seq x y z
N MET A 1 -15.26 8.74 25.63
CA MET A 1 -14.31 7.63 25.39
C MET A 1 -14.48 6.97 24.03
N THR A 2 -15.71 6.65 23.60
CA THR A 2 -15.98 6.05 22.25
C THR A 2 -15.40 6.81 21.07
N PHE A 3 -15.48 8.16 21.05
CA PHE A 3 -14.88 8.98 20.01
C PHE A 3 -13.35 8.77 19.87
N LEU A 4 -12.64 8.76 20.99
CA LEU A 4 -11.18 8.56 21.01
C LEU A 4 -10.80 7.14 20.55
N SER A 5 -11.59 6.13 20.94
CA SER A 5 -11.41 4.75 20.46
C SER A 5 -11.57 4.66 18.94
N PHE A 6 -12.62 5.26 18.37
CA PHE A 6 -12.82 5.30 16.92
C PHE A 6 -11.71 6.09 16.20
N LEU A 7 -11.23 7.19 16.77
CA LEU A 7 -10.12 7.95 16.22
C LEU A 7 -8.84 7.11 16.15
N ILE A 8 -8.49 6.41 17.22
CA ILE A 8 -7.30 5.53 17.26
C ILE A 8 -7.44 4.38 16.27
N SER A 9 -8.62 3.74 16.20
CA SER A 9 -8.90 2.70 15.21
C SER A 9 -8.83 3.23 13.79
N GLY A 10 -9.31 4.45 13.55
CA GLY A 10 -9.21 5.14 12.27
C GLY A 10 -7.77 5.44 11.85
N ILE A 11 -6.93 5.90 12.79
CA ILE A 11 -5.50 6.11 12.57
C ILE A 11 -4.80 4.78 12.29
N SER A 12 -5.16 3.70 12.99
CA SER A 12 -4.61 2.36 12.75
C SER A 12 -4.91 1.85 11.34
N LEU A 13 -6.19 1.83 10.96
CA LEU A 13 -6.62 1.44 9.62
C LEU A 13 -6.01 2.36 8.54
N GLY A 14 -6.01 3.66 8.80
CA GLY A 14 -5.42 4.65 7.93
C GLY A 14 -3.89 4.50 7.78
N SER A 15 -3.20 4.01 8.80
CA SER A 15 -1.78 3.69 8.72
C SER A 15 -1.50 2.51 7.79
N ILE A 16 -2.38 1.49 7.77
CA ILE A 16 -2.30 0.40 6.79
C ILE A 16 -2.51 0.95 5.37
N TYR A 17 -3.55 1.75 5.16
CA TYR A 17 -3.79 2.38 3.86
C TYR A 17 -2.64 3.29 3.44
N ALA A 18 -2.03 4.01 4.38
CA ALA A 18 -0.86 4.85 4.11
C ALA A 18 0.33 4.01 3.62
N ILE A 19 0.66 2.88 4.26
CA ILE A 19 1.76 2.00 3.83
C ILE A 19 1.51 1.48 2.41
N ILE A 20 0.28 1.06 2.09
CA ILE A 20 -0.09 0.60 0.75
C ILE A 20 -0.01 1.77 -0.25
N ALA A 21 -0.55 2.94 0.11
CA ALA A 21 -0.55 4.14 -0.72
C ALA A 21 0.86 4.65 -1.02
N LEU A 22 1.82 4.46 -0.11
CA LEU A 22 3.24 4.74 -0.34
C LEU A 22 3.79 3.88 -1.48
N GLY A 23 3.42 2.59 -1.54
CA GLY A 23 3.80 1.71 -2.64
C GLY A 23 3.24 2.21 -3.99
N TYR A 24 1.97 2.56 -4.06
CA TYR A 24 1.36 3.18 -5.25
C TYR A 24 2.05 4.49 -5.65
N THR A 25 2.26 5.36 -4.67
CA THR A 25 2.88 6.68 -4.88
C THR A 25 4.31 6.57 -5.40
N MET A 26 5.08 5.61 -4.89
CA MET A 26 6.44 5.35 -5.35
C MET A 26 6.43 4.88 -6.82
N VAL A 27 5.61 3.89 -7.15
CA VAL A 27 5.53 3.33 -8.50
C VAL A 27 5.01 4.38 -9.48
N TYR A 28 3.88 5.00 -9.23
CA TYR A 28 3.31 6.00 -10.13
C TYR A 28 4.17 7.26 -10.24
N GLY A 29 4.70 7.74 -9.12
CA GLY A 29 5.54 8.93 -9.09
C GLY A 29 6.75 8.83 -10.01
N ILE A 30 7.36 7.64 -10.13
CA ILE A 30 8.61 7.42 -10.86
C ILE A 30 8.37 6.76 -12.21
N ALA A 31 7.61 5.67 -12.26
CA ALA A 31 7.34 4.95 -13.50
C ALA A 31 6.26 5.62 -14.36
N LYS A 32 5.37 6.43 -13.75
CA LYS A 32 4.15 7.01 -14.36
C LYS A 32 3.20 5.94 -14.89
N MET A 33 3.14 4.80 -14.22
CA MET A 33 2.30 3.66 -14.54
C MET A 33 1.46 3.27 -13.33
N LEU A 34 0.17 2.98 -13.56
CA LEU A 34 -0.72 2.46 -12.53
C LEU A 34 -0.52 0.95 -12.38
N ASN A 35 -0.35 0.49 -11.15
CA ASN A 35 -0.17 -0.93 -10.84
C ASN A 35 -1.36 -1.45 -10.00
N PHE A 36 -2.45 -1.86 -10.66
CA PHE A 36 -3.60 -2.43 -9.94
C PHE A 36 -3.31 -3.80 -9.30
N ALA A 37 -2.30 -4.54 -9.79
CA ALA A 37 -1.86 -5.77 -9.15
C ALA A 37 -1.20 -5.57 -7.77
N HIS A 38 -0.97 -4.31 -7.35
CA HIS A 38 -0.37 -4.01 -6.05
C HIS A 38 -1.23 -4.52 -4.87
N GLY A 39 -2.56 -4.47 -5.00
CA GLY A 39 -3.48 -5.07 -4.03
C GLY A 39 -3.28 -6.59 -3.89
N ASP A 40 -3.01 -7.28 -4.99
CA ASP A 40 -2.81 -8.73 -4.95
C ASP A 40 -1.44 -9.12 -4.39
N VAL A 41 -0.43 -8.24 -4.51
CA VAL A 41 0.85 -8.41 -3.80
C VAL A 41 0.66 -8.36 -2.29
N ILE A 42 -0.28 -7.54 -1.78
CA ILE A 42 -0.68 -7.52 -0.36
C ILE A 42 -1.16 -8.90 0.09
N MET A 43 -2.05 -9.49 -0.69
CA MET A 43 -2.59 -10.83 -0.45
C MET A 43 -1.49 -11.89 -0.48
N VAL A 44 -0.61 -11.89 -1.49
CA VAL A 44 0.51 -12.82 -1.57
C VAL A 44 1.42 -12.70 -0.35
N GLY A 45 1.75 -11.47 0.09
CA GLY A 45 2.55 -11.23 1.30
C GLY A 45 1.93 -11.84 2.55
N ALA A 46 0.61 -11.68 2.72
CA ALA A 46 -0.11 -12.28 3.84
C ALA A 46 -0.09 -13.81 3.77
N TYR A 47 -0.34 -14.42 2.61
CA TYR A 47 -0.27 -15.89 2.45
C TYR A 47 1.13 -16.44 2.72
N ILE A 48 2.18 -15.82 2.19
CA ILE A 48 3.57 -16.27 2.44
C ILE A 48 3.89 -16.21 3.93
N CYS A 49 3.52 -15.12 4.62
CA CYS A 49 3.71 -15.02 6.07
C CYS A 49 2.90 -16.09 6.81
N PHE A 50 1.63 -16.29 6.44
CA PHE A 50 0.77 -17.31 7.03
C PHE A 50 1.37 -18.71 6.91
N TYR A 51 1.81 -19.11 5.71
CA TYR A 51 2.42 -20.43 5.53
C TYR A 51 3.77 -20.55 6.23
N ALA A 52 4.57 -19.48 6.26
CA ALA A 52 5.84 -19.46 6.98
C ALA A 52 5.66 -19.70 8.48
N THR A 53 4.65 -19.08 9.08
CA THR A 53 4.41 -19.19 10.52
C THR A 53 3.59 -20.44 10.89
N SER A 54 2.56 -20.79 10.10
CA SER A 54 1.63 -21.87 10.46
C SER A 54 2.05 -23.26 9.95
N ARG A 55 2.77 -23.34 8.81
CA ARG A 55 3.18 -24.61 8.21
C ARG A 55 4.63 -24.96 8.48
N PHE A 56 5.50 -23.96 8.46
CA PHE A 56 6.94 -24.13 8.70
C PHE A 56 7.35 -23.75 10.11
N GLU A 57 6.40 -23.36 10.97
CA GLU A 57 6.61 -23.00 12.38
C GLU A 57 7.76 -21.98 12.58
N LEU A 58 7.97 -21.12 11.58
CA LEU A 58 8.99 -20.09 11.65
C LEU A 58 8.58 -18.98 12.64
N PRO A 59 9.54 -18.36 13.32
CA PRO A 59 9.26 -17.18 14.15
C PRO A 59 8.56 -16.08 13.32
N ALA A 60 7.64 -15.35 13.93
CA ALA A 60 6.86 -14.30 13.28
C ALA A 60 7.71 -13.32 12.45
N ILE A 61 8.86 -12.89 13.01
CA ILE A 61 9.81 -11.99 12.32
C ILE A 61 10.36 -12.64 11.05
N ALA A 62 10.71 -13.92 11.09
CA ALA A 62 11.22 -14.64 9.92
C ALA A 62 10.14 -14.79 8.84
N GLY A 63 8.88 -15.02 9.23
CA GLY A 63 7.73 -15.05 8.34
C GLY A 63 7.53 -13.71 7.62
N VAL A 64 7.60 -12.61 8.34
CA VAL A 64 7.51 -11.24 7.77
C VAL A 64 8.66 -10.97 6.79
N LEU A 65 9.90 -11.30 7.17
CA LEU A 65 11.07 -11.10 6.29
C LEU A 65 10.96 -11.94 5.02
N LEU A 66 10.51 -13.18 5.13
CA LEU A 66 10.28 -14.05 3.97
C LEU A 66 9.21 -13.45 3.05
N ALA A 67 8.10 -12.97 3.61
CA ALA A 67 7.05 -12.31 2.85
C ALA A 67 7.58 -11.07 2.09
N ILE A 68 8.39 -10.24 2.75
CA ILE A 68 9.03 -9.07 2.12
C ILE A 68 9.93 -9.50 0.96
N VAL A 69 10.79 -10.50 1.15
CA VAL A 69 11.71 -10.98 0.10
C VAL A 69 10.94 -11.53 -1.09
N VAL A 70 9.96 -12.42 -0.85
CA VAL A 70 9.16 -13.03 -1.92
C VAL A 70 8.37 -11.98 -2.68
N CYS A 71 7.70 -11.06 -1.98
CA CYS A 71 6.93 -9.99 -2.64
C CYS A 71 7.84 -9.00 -3.39
N THR A 72 9.03 -8.71 -2.88
CA THR A 72 10.03 -7.90 -3.58
C THR A 72 10.44 -8.54 -4.91
N ILE A 73 10.72 -9.85 -4.90
CA ILE A 73 11.04 -10.61 -6.11
C ILE A 73 9.84 -10.62 -7.05
N LEU A 74 8.64 -10.90 -6.53
CA LEU A 74 7.40 -10.88 -7.31
C LEU A 74 7.18 -9.52 -7.99
N GLY A 75 7.41 -8.42 -7.28
CA GLY A 75 7.30 -7.06 -7.83
C GLY A 75 8.27 -6.80 -8.99
N ILE A 76 9.52 -7.29 -8.88
CA ILE A 76 10.50 -7.20 -9.95
C ILE A 76 10.07 -8.07 -11.16
N VAL A 77 9.54 -9.27 -10.90
CA VAL A 77 9.03 -10.17 -11.96
C VAL A 77 7.86 -9.53 -12.69
N ILE A 78 6.87 -9.01 -11.96
CA ILE A 78 5.72 -8.30 -12.53
C ILE A 78 6.19 -7.10 -13.38
N GLU A 79 7.12 -6.30 -12.86
CA GLU A 79 7.67 -5.17 -13.61
C GLU A 79 8.34 -5.62 -14.90
N ARG A 80 9.20 -6.62 -14.84
CA ARG A 80 9.98 -7.08 -16.01
C ARG A 80 9.12 -7.74 -17.07
N LEU A 81 8.15 -8.55 -16.68
CA LEU A 81 7.34 -9.35 -17.62
C LEU A 81 6.14 -8.56 -18.13
N ALA A 82 5.44 -7.81 -17.27
CA ALA A 82 4.19 -7.17 -17.63
C ALA A 82 4.36 -5.67 -17.97
N TYR A 83 5.15 -4.92 -17.19
CA TYR A 83 5.19 -3.45 -17.34
C TYR A 83 6.33 -2.95 -18.23
N LYS A 84 7.50 -3.58 -18.17
CA LYS A 84 8.67 -3.14 -18.96
C LYS A 84 8.41 -3.16 -20.46
N PRO A 85 7.77 -4.19 -21.06
CA PRO A 85 7.45 -4.21 -22.49
C PRO A 85 6.47 -3.10 -22.90
N LEU A 86 5.62 -2.63 -21.97
CA LEU A 86 4.55 -1.68 -22.25
C LEU A 86 4.91 -0.22 -21.94
N ARG A 87 6.17 0.09 -21.64
CA ARG A 87 6.58 1.46 -21.28
C ARG A 87 6.39 2.50 -22.38
N ALA A 88 6.38 2.07 -23.64
CA ALA A 88 6.10 2.92 -24.80
C ALA A 88 4.67 2.73 -25.35
N ALA A 89 3.86 1.86 -24.73
CA ALA A 89 2.50 1.59 -25.15
C ALA A 89 1.52 2.65 -24.65
N PRO A 90 0.33 2.78 -25.27
CA PRO A 90 -0.73 3.64 -24.78
C PRO A 90 -1.11 3.31 -23.34
N ILE A 91 -1.53 4.32 -22.56
CA ILE A 91 -1.92 4.18 -21.14
C ILE A 91 -2.98 3.09 -20.94
N LEU A 92 -3.91 2.97 -21.89
CA LEU A 92 -4.97 1.95 -21.84
C LEU A 92 -4.41 0.53 -21.86
N ALA A 93 -3.39 0.24 -22.68
CA ALA A 93 -2.75 -1.08 -22.73
C ALA A 93 -2.08 -1.44 -21.41
N VAL A 94 -1.41 -0.47 -20.76
CA VAL A 94 -0.81 -0.66 -19.43
C VAL A 94 -1.88 -0.94 -18.38
N LEU A 95 -2.99 -0.23 -18.44
CA LEU A 95 -4.10 -0.38 -17.49
C LEU A 95 -4.77 -1.75 -17.62
N ILE A 96 -5.07 -2.21 -18.85
CA ILE A 96 -5.64 -3.54 -19.11
C ILE A 96 -4.68 -4.63 -18.64
N THR A 97 -3.38 -4.48 -18.90
CA THR A 97 -2.37 -5.43 -18.43
C THR A 97 -2.30 -5.48 -16.91
N ALA A 98 -2.38 -4.33 -16.23
CA ALA A 98 -2.40 -4.27 -14.78
C ALA A 98 -3.59 -5.04 -14.19
N ILE A 99 -4.78 -4.90 -14.79
CA ILE A 99 -5.98 -5.66 -14.42
C ILE A 99 -5.78 -7.15 -14.71
N GLY A 100 -5.21 -7.49 -15.87
CA GLY A 100 -4.91 -8.89 -16.24
C GLY A 100 -3.96 -9.56 -15.25
N VAL A 101 -2.89 -8.88 -14.83
CA VAL A 101 -1.96 -9.38 -13.80
C VAL A 101 -2.67 -9.56 -12.45
N SER A 102 -3.54 -8.63 -12.07
CA SER A 102 -4.35 -8.72 -10.85
C SER A 102 -5.20 -10.00 -10.86
N TYR A 103 -6.01 -10.20 -11.90
CA TYR A 103 -6.83 -11.42 -12.02
C TYR A 103 -6.00 -12.69 -12.11
N PHE A 104 -4.84 -12.64 -12.77
CA PHE A 104 -3.93 -13.79 -12.82
C PHE A 104 -3.45 -14.17 -11.41
N LEU A 105 -3.02 -13.19 -10.58
CA LEU A 105 -2.58 -13.46 -9.22
C LEU A 105 -3.71 -13.98 -8.32
N GLN A 106 -4.92 -13.42 -8.44
CA GLN A 106 -6.08 -13.89 -7.68
C GLN A 106 -6.45 -15.34 -8.04
N ASN A 107 -6.49 -15.68 -9.34
CA ASN A 107 -6.81 -17.04 -9.78
C ASN A 107 -5.68 -18.01 -9.44
N ALA A 108 -4.42 -17.58 -9.55
CA ALA A 108 -3.29 -18.40 -9.09
C ALA A 108 -3.39 -18.68 -7.58
N ALA A 109 -3.76 -17.69 -6.79
CA ALA A 109 -3.98 -17.84 -5.35
C ALA A 109 -5.13 -18.83 -5.05
N LEU A 110 -6.25 -18.74 -5.79
CA LEU A 110 -7.37 -19.68 -5.68
C LEU A 110 -6.93 -21.13 -5.95
N LEU A 111 -6.09 -21.35 -6.95
CA LEU A 111 -5.57 -22.68 -7.29
C LEU A 111 -4.56 -23.21 -6.27
N LEU A 112 -3.69 -22.33 -5.76
CA LEU A 112 -2.61 -22.71 -4.83
C LEU A 112 -3.10 -22.86 -3.39
N TRP A 113 -4.01 -21.99 -2.96
CA TRP A 113 -4.39 -21.84 -1.54
C TRP A 113 -5.88 -22.09 -1.26
N SER A 114 -6.67 -22.42 -2.29
CA SER A 114 -8.12 -22.63 -2.20
C SER A 114 -8.91 -21.32 -1.94
N SER A 115 -10.24 -21.40 -2.11
CA SER A 115 -11.16 -20.30 -1.85
C SER A 115 -11.59 -20.21 -0.38
N ASN A 116 -11.28 -21.22 0.43
CA ASN A 116 -11.72 -21.26 1.82
C ASN A 116 -11.03 -20.19 2.67
N PRO A 117 -11.78 -19.40 3.44
CA PRO A 117 -11.17 -18.44 4.36
C PRO A 117 -10.27 -19.14 5.38
N THR A 118 -9.06 -18.64 5.54
CA THR A 118 -8.12 -19.10 6.57
C THR A 118 -7.99 -18.04 7.65
N VAL A 119 -7.83 -18.50 8.90
CA VAL A 119 -7.61 -17.61 10.03
C VAL A 119 -6.12 -17.31 10.14
N PHE A 120 -5.76 -16.06 9.98
CA PHE A 120 -4.37 -15.60 10.09
C PHE A 120 -4.00 -15.43 11.56
N SER A 121 -2.97 -16.14 12.01
CA SER A 121 -2.40 -15.93 13.34
C SER A 121 -1.60 -14.62 13.35
N SER A 122 -1.95 -13.69 14.23
CA SER A 122 -1.27 -12.41 14.33
C SER A 122 0.23 -12.59 14.58
N VAL A 123 1.05 -11.86 13.81
CA VAL A 123 2.52 -11.81 14.04
C VAL A 123 2.89 -10.91 15.23
N VAL A 124 1.95 -10.08 15.67
CA VAL A 124 2.09 -9.25 16.87
C VAL A 124 1.50 -10.02 18.05
N PRO A 125 2.18 -10.09 19.20
CA PRO A 125 1.66 -10.73 20.38
C PRO A 125 0.26 -10.23 20.75
N GLU A 126 -0.61 -11.12 21.18
CA GLU A 126 -1.94 -10.76 21.67
C GLU A 126 -1.82 -9.95 22.96
N GLY A 127 -2.60 -8.88 23.02
CA GLY A 127 -2.66 -8.02 24.20
C GLY A 127 -3.08 -6.60 23.85
N SER A 128 -3.30 -5.83 24.88
CA SER A 128 -3.74 -4.43 24.77
C SER A 128 -3.19 -3.59 25.92
N VAL A 129 -2.97 -2.30 25.64
CA VAL A 129 -2.69 -1.31 26.67
C VAL A 129 -4.02 -0.69 27.12
N SER A 130 -4.32 -0.79 28.40
CA SER A 130 -5.47 -0.14 29.00
C SER A 130 -5.06 1.20 29.59
N LEU A 131 -5.70 2.27 29.13
CA LEU A 131 -5.51 3.63 29.61
C LEU A 131 -6.75 4.11 30.34
N PHE A 132 -6.60 5.11 31.19
CA PHE A 132 -7.70 5.72 31.96
C PHE A 132 -8.52 4.72 32.79
N GLY A 133 -7.83 3.82 33.52
CA GLY A 133 -8.52 2.85 34.38
C GLY A 133 -9.32 1.78 33.61
N GLY A 134 -8.90 1.42 32.39
CA GLY A 134 -9.56 0.41 31.56
C GLY A 134 -10.65 0.95 30.62
N GLN A 135 -10.93 2.24 30.64
CA GLN A 135 -11.94 2.85 29.75
C GLN A 135 -11.52 2.94 28.29
N LEU A 136 -10.22 2.89 28.01
CA LEU A 136 -9.65 2.90 26.66
C LEU A 136 -8.65 1.75 26.52
N THR A 137 -8.98 0.78 25.70
CA THR A 137 -8.11 -0.36 25.38
C THR A 137 -7.57 -0.24 23.96
N ILE A 138 -6.24 -0.25 23.79
CA ILE A 138 -5.57 -0.14 22.51
C ILE A 138 -4.84 -1.46 22.25
N PRO A 139 -5.21 -2.26 21.23
CA PRO A 139 -4.51 -3.49 20.88
C PRO A 139 -3.05 -3.22 20.50
N TYR A 140 -2.15 -4.13 20.82
CA TYR A 140 -0.73 -4.01 20.41
C TYR A 140 -0.57 -3.92 18.90
N VAL A 141 -1.40 -4.61 18.12
CA VAL A 141 -1.41 -4.53 16.65
C VAL A 141 -1.59 -3.08 16.18
N THR A 142 -2.48 -2.31 16.81
CA THR A 142 -2.70 -0.89 16.52
C THR A 142 -1.45 -0.06 16.73
N LEU A 143 -0.77 -0.24 17.87
CA LEU A 143 0.46 0.49 18.20
C LEU A 143 1.59 0.14 17.23
N VAL A 144 1.77 -1.15 16.94
CA VAL A 144 2.79 -1.63 15.99
C VAL A 144 2.52 -1.09 14.59
N THR A 145 1.26 -1.08 14.15
CA THR A 145 0.87 -0.58 12.82
C THR A 145 1.17 0.91 12.67
N ILE A 146 0.80 1.73 13.65
CA ILE A 146 1.08 3.16 13.63
C ILE A 146 2.59 3.42 13.68
N ALA A 147 3.32 2.73 14.56
CA ALA A 147 4.77 2.86 14.66
C ALA A 147 5.46 2.44 13.35
N ALA A 148 5.07 1.31 12.76
CA ALA A 148 5.58 0.85 11.48
C ALA A 148 5.34 1.86 10.36
N CYS A 149 4.14 2.45 10.28
CA CYS A 149 3.81 3.48 9.31
C CYS A 149 4.75 4.70 9.44
N ILE A 150 4.93 5.21 10.67
CA ILE A 150 5.80 6.36 10.93
C ILE A 150 7.25 6.04 10.53
N VAL A 151 7.77 4.89 10.94
CA VAL A 151 9.14 4.47 10.61
C VAL A 151 9.32 4.33 9.10
N ILE A 152 8.39 3.68 8.40
CA ILE A 152 8.44 3.49 6.95
C ILE A 152 8.45 4.86 6.24
N VAL A 153 7.58 5.78 6.64
CA VAL A 153 7.53 7.12 6.04
C VAL A 153 8.85 7.87 6.24
N LEU A 154 9.40 7.86 7.46
CA LEU A 154 10.67 8.53 7.76
C LEU A 154 11.82 7.92 6.94
N VAL A 155 11.89 6.59 6.86
CA VAL A 155 12.89 5.88 6.07
C VAL A 155 12.75 6.21 4.58
N LEU A 156 11.54 6.23 4.03
CA LEU A 156 11.31 6.55 2.61
C LEU A 156 11.64 8.01 2.30
N VAL A 157 11.27 8.95 3.17
CA VAL A 157 11.61 10.38 2.99
C VAL A 157 13.12 10.57 3.04
N TRP A 158 13.80 9.93 3.98
CA TRP A 158 15.27 9.94 4.05
C TRP A 158 15.90 9.29 2.81
N PHE A 159 15.41 8.10 2.43
CA PHE A 159 15.92 7.35 1.28
C PHE A 159 15.79 8.15 -0.03
N THR A 160 14.60 8.66 -0.33
CA THR A 160 14.35 9.43 -1.55
C THR A 160 15.03 10.80 -1.53
N GLY A 161 15.21 11.40 -0.34
CA GLY A 161 15.82 12.72 -0.17
C GLY A 161 17.34 12.71 -0.19
N LYS A 162 17.98 11.74 0.46
CA LYS A 162 19.41 11.78 0.78
C LYS A 162 20.25 10.77 -0.01
N THR A 163 19.68 9.62 -0.45
CA THR A 163 20.49 8.58 -1.11
C THR A 163 20.70 8.86 -2.60
N LYS A 164 21.76 8.27 -3.17
CA LYS A 164 22.03 8.34 -4.62
C LYS A 164 20.89 7.75 -5.45
N MET A 165 20.33 6.61 -4.99
CA MET A 165 19.20 5.96 -5.66
C MET A 165 17.92 6.79 -5.56
N GLY A 166 17.64 7.42 -4.42
CA GLY A 166 16.52 8.34 -4.28
C GLY A 166 16.63 9.56 -5.18
N LYS A 167 17.85 10.11 -5.35
CA LYS A 167 18.11 11.18 -6.33
C LYS A 167 17.88 10.70 -7.76
N ALA A 168 18.32 9.49 -8.12
CA ALA A 168 18.05 8.87 -9.41
C ALA A 168 16.55 8.69 -9.67
N MET A 169 15.80 8.22 -8.65
CA MET A 169 14.35 8.11 -8.72
C MET A 169 13.67 9.45 -9.01
N ARG A 170 14.08 10.52 -8.34
CA ARG A 170 13.53 11.87 -8.57
C ARG A 170 13.88 12.39 -9.96
N ALA A 171 15.11 12.18 -10.44
CA ALA A 171 15.49 12.54 -11.81
C ALA A 171 14.64 11.81 -12.85
N CYS A 172 14.43 10.48 -12.68
CA CYS A 172 13.56 9.69 -13.55
C CYS A 172 12.09 10.11 -13.47
N SER A 173 11.62 10.68 -12.35
CA SER A 173 10.25 11.17 -12.21
C SER A 173 9.98 12.44 -12.98
N GLU A 174 10.98 13.29 -13.15
CA GLU A 174 10.90 14.54 -13.91
C GLU A 174 11.05 14.29 -15.43
N ASP A 175 12.16 13.65 -15.84
CA ASP A 175 12.41 13.30 -17.24
C ASP A 175 13.29 12.05 -17.35
N LYS A 176 12.72 10.98 -17.92
CA LYS A 176 13.43 9.70 -18.11
C LYS A 176 14.54 9.81 -19.16
N GLY A 177 14.32 10.60 -20.21
CA GLY A 177 15.31 10.80 -21.29
C GLY A 177 16.52 11.57 -20.80
N ALA A 178 16.30 12.72 -20.15
CA ALA A 178 17.34 13.51 -19.54
C ALA A 178 18.11 12.72 -18.47
N ALA A 179 17.42 11.96 -17.63
CA ALA A 179 18.05 11.09 -16.63
C ALA A 179 18.98 10.05 -17.27
N GLN A 180 18.57 9.45 -18.39
CA GLN A 180 19.38 8.49 -19.13
C GLN A 180 20.64 9.14 -19.74
N LEU A 181 20.52 10.34 -20.29
CA LEU A 181 21.66 11.11 -20.81
C LEU A 181 22.67 11.47 -19.73
N MET A 182 22.21 11.64 -18.48
CA MET A 182 23.07 11.86 -17.32
C MET A 182 23.66 10.57 -16.72
N GLY A 183 23.53 9.43 -17.42
CA GLY A 183 24.09 8.14 -17.01
C GLY A 183 23.28 7.39 -15.97
N ILE A 184 22.04 7.79 -15.68
CA ILE A 184 21.17 7.07 -14.74
C ILE A 184 20.56 5.85 -15.41
N ASN A 185 20.70 4.68 -14.79
CA ASN A 185 20.03 3.47 -15.25
C ASN A 185 18.54 3.53 -14.94
N VAL A 186 17.73 4.08 -15.85
CA VAL A 186 16.28 4.24 -15.72
C VAL A 186 15.58 2.90 -15.49
N ASN A 187 16.03 1.84 -16.20
CA ASN A 187 15.44 0.51 -16.04
C ASN A 187 15.63 -0.03 -14.62
N GLY A 188 16.86 0.02 -14.11
CA GLY A 188 17.16 -0.40 -12.74
C GLY A 188 16.43 0.44 -11.68
N THR A 189 16.30 1.74 -11.93
CA THR A 189 15.59 2.65 -11.02
C THR A 189 14.09 2.31 -10.93
N ILE A 190 13.44 2.03 -12.07
CA ILE A 190 12.02 1.62 -12.09
C ILE A 190 11.84 0.25 -11.43
N SER A 191 12.69 -0.74 -11.76
CA SER A 191 12.62 -2.08 -11.12
C SER A 191 12.79 -1.99 -9.60
N LEU A 192 13.71 -1.14 -9.10
CA LEU A 192 13.88 -0.92 -7.67
C LEU A 192 12.64 -0.27 -7.03
N THR A 193 11.96 0.60 -7.76
CA THR A 193 10.72 1.22 -7.28
C THR A 193 9.60 0.18 -7.08
N PHE A 194 9.45 -0.74 -8.05
CA PHE A 194 8.51 -1.85 -7.92
C PHE A 194 8.90 -2.80 -6.77
N ALA A 195 10.20 -3.06 -6.60
CA ALA A 195 10.74 -3.88 -5.51
C ALA A 195 10.36 -3.28 -4.14
N ILE A 196 10.62 -1.99 -3.93
CA ILE A 196 10.29 -1.28 -2.69
C ILE A 196 8.77 -1.28 -2.47
N GLY A 197 7.99 -0.90 -3.48
CA GLY A 197 6.52 -0.89 -3.40
C GLY A 197 5.96 -2.25 -2.99
N SER A 198 6.43 -3.33 -3.61
CA SER A 198 5.98 -4.69 -3.32
C SER A 198 6.43 -5.18 -1.93
N GLY A 199 7.60 -4.79 -1.47
CA GLY A 199 8.03 -5.03 -0.08
C GLY A 199 7.12 -4.33 0.93
N LEU A 200 6.71 -3.09 0.66
CA LEU A 200 5.74 -2.36 1.48
C LEU A 200 4.36 -3.02 1.47
N ALA A 201 3.92 -3.52 0.31
CA ALA A 201 2.68 -4.28 0.19
C ALA A 201 2.68 -5.53 1.07
N ALA A 202 3.81 -6.26 1.15
CA ALA A 202 3.95 -7.42 2.04
C ALA A 202 3.78 -7.01 3.52
N ILE A 203 4.45 -5.95 3.96
CA ILE A 203 4.32 -5.45 5.34
C ILE A 203 2.87 -5.05 5.63
N ALA A 204 2.24 -4.30 4.71
CA ALA A 204 0.85 -3.90 4.86
C ALA A 204 -0.11 -5.09 4.92
N GLY A 205 0.12 -6.13 4.10
CA GLY A 205 -0.68 -7.36 4.10
C GLY A 205 -0.61 -8.10 5.42
N VAL A 206 0.58 -8.25 5.98
CA VAL A 206 0.78 -8.87 7.30
C VAL A 206 0.11 -8.07 8.41
N LEU A 207 0.25 -6.74 8.42
CA LEU A 207 -0.39 -5.87 9.42
C LEU A 207 -1.91 -5.86 9.25
N LEU A 208 -2.42 -5.86 8.02
CA LEU A 208 -3.85 -5.94 7.72
C LEU A 208 -4.46 -7.24 8.27
N CYS A 209 -3.84 -8.38 7.96
CA CYS A 209 -4.32 -9.68 8.43
C CYS A 209 -4.09 -9.89 9.93
N SER A 210 -3.11 -9.24 10.53
CA SER A 210 -2.95 -9.21 12.00
C SER A 210 -4.07 -8.41 12.69
N ALA A 211 -4.58 -7.37 12.05
CA ALA A 211 -5.71 -6.57 12.56
C ALA A 211 -7.08 -7.20 12.22
N TYR A 212 -7.19 -7.83 11.05
CA TYR A 212 -8.40 -8.48 10.54
C TYR A 212 -8.05 -9.92 10.12
N PRO A 213 -8.19 -10.90 11.00
CA PRO A 213 -7.61 -12.23 10.87
C PRO A 213 -8.28 -13.13 9.82
N THR A 214 -8.88 -12.57 8.78
CA THR A 214 -9.50 -13.32 7.68
C THR A 214 -8.65 -13.16 6.42
N LEU A 215 -8.10 -14.28 5.93
CA LEU A 215 -7.28 -14.33 4.74
C LEU A 215 -7.98 -15.14 3.65
N VAL A 216 -8.26 -14.47 2.53
CA VAL A 216 -8.86 -15.04 1.31
C VAL A 216 -8.10 -14.55 0.08
N PRO A 217 -8.20 -15.22 -1.09
CA PRO A 217 -7.51 -14.80 -2.32
C PRO A 217 -7.83 -13.37 -2.80
N THR A 218 -8.89 -12.76 -2.30
CA THR A 218 -9.29 -11.38 -2.62
C THR A 218 -9.01 -10.38 -1.51
N THR A 219 -8.33 -10.77 -0.41
CA THR A 219 -8.09 -9.93 0.77
C THR A 219 -7.44 -8.58 0.44
N GLY A 220 -6.58 -8.53 -0.57
CA GLY A 220 -5.88 -7.30 -0.96
C GLY A 220 -6.65 -6.40 -1.92
N ALA A 221 -7.72 -6.87 -2.56
CA ALA A 221 -8.40 -6.15 -3.63
C ALA A 221 -9.02 -4.82 -3.14
N MET A 222 -9.93 -4.86 -2.16
CA MET A 222 -10.58 -3.64 -1.64
C MET A 222 -9.61 -2.71 -0.91
N PRO A 223 -8.74 -3.19 0.01
CA PRO A 223 -7.71 -2.34 0.60
C PRO A 223 -6.77 -1.72 -0.43
N GLY A 224 -6.45 -2.45 -1.51
CA GLY A 224 -5.66 -1.93 -2.62
C GLY A 224 -6.33 -0.74 -3.31
N ILE A 225 -7.61 -0.86 -3.69
CA ILE A 225 -8.38 0.22 -4.32
C ILE A 225 -8.51 1.43 -3.38
N LYS A 226 -8.82 1.21 -2.09
CA LYS A 226 -8.93 2.29 -1.10
C LYS A 226 -7.59 2.99 -0.89
N ALA A 227 -6.50 2.25 -0.84
CA ALA A 227 -5.17 2.85 -0.70
C ALA A 227 -4.72 3.60 -1.97
N PHE A 228 -5.09 3.12 -3.16
CA PHE A 228 -4.93 3.91 -4.39
C PHE A 228 -5.72 5.23 -4.28
N THR A 229 -6.97 5.17 -3.84
CA THR A 229 -7.79 6.34 -3.54
C THR A 229 -7.09 7.28 -2.57
N ALA A 230 -6.48 6.74 -1.50
CA ALA A 230 -5.71 7.49 -0.52
C ALA A 230 -4.48 8.17 -1.13
N ALA A 231 -3.76 7.48 -2.03
CA ALA A 231 -2.62 8.06 -2.74
C ALA A 231 -3.02 9.24 -3.62
N VAL A 232 -4.15 9.10 -4.34
CA VAL A 232 -4.70 10.17 -5.20
C VAL A 232 -5.21 11.33 -4.34
N PHE A 233 -5.97 11.05 -3.28
CA PHE A 233 -6.47 12.03 -2.33
C PHE A 233 -5.34 12.85 -1.69
N GLY A 234 -4.27 12.18 -1.27
CA GLY A 234 -3.10 12.81 -0.67
C GLY A 234 -2.25 13.61 -1.66
N GLY A 235 -2.31 13.28 -2.95
CA GLY A 235 -1.49 13.81 -4.03
C GLY A 235 -0.46 12.79 -4.48
N ILE A 236 -0.79 12.07 -5.54
CA ILE A 236 0.03 10.98 -6.06
C ILE A 236 1.44 11.47 -6.47
N GLY A 237 2.47 10.75 -6.04
CA GLY A 237 3.88 11.17 -6.21
C GLY A 237 4.47 11.89 -4.99
N SER A 238 3.65 12.26 -3.99
CA SER A 238 4.10 12.87 -2.73
C SER A 238 4.05 11.85 -1.59
N ILE A 239 5.21 11.46 -1.03
CA ILE A 239 5.29 10.51 0.10
C ILE A 239 4.49 11.04 1.33
N PRO A 240 4.70 12.31 1.78
CA PRO A 240 3.89 12.85 2.86
C PRO A 240 2.40 12.95 2.50
N GLY A 241 2.09 13.22 1.22
CA GLY A 241 0.72 13.25 0.72
C GLY A 241 0.02 11.91 0.86
N ALA A 242 0.65 10.84 0.38
CA ALA A 242 0.10 9.48 0.49
C ALA A 242 -0.13 9.04 1.95
N MET A 243 0.80 9.40 2.86
CA MET A 243 0.62 9.16 4.28
C MET A 243 -0.62 9.87 4.83
N LEU A 244 -0.72 11.18 4.61
CA LEU A 244 -1.86 11.97 5.09
C LEU A 244 -3.18 11.49 4.48
N GLY A 245 -3.17 11.20 3.18
CA GLY A 245 -4.33 10.65 2.48
C GLY A 245 -4.79 9.32 3.06
N GLY A 246 -3.85 8.40 3.34
CA GLY A 246 -4.14 7.12 3.97
C GLY A 246 -4.75 7.27 5.36
N VAL A 247 -4.11 8.06 6.22
CA VAL A 247 -4.59 8.30 7.59
C VAL A 247 -5.98 8.94 7.58
N LEU A 248 -6.19 9.97 6.77
CA LEU A 248 -7.48 10.66 6.69
C LEU A 248 -8.58 9.73 6.18
N LEU A 249 -8.33 8.92 5.12
CA LEU A 249 -9.33 7.97 4.63
C LEU A 249 -9.67 6.89 5.65
N GLY A 250 -8.68 6.37 6.38
CA GLY A 250 -8.94 5.41 7.45
C GLY A 250 -9.79 5.99 8.57
N ILE A 251 -9.55 7.26 8.96
CA ILE A 251 -10.38 7.97 9.94
C ILE A 251 -11.81 8.11 9.38
N ILE A 252 -11.97 8.62 8.17
CA ILE A 252 -13.28 8.81 7.52
C ILE A 252 -14.04 7.47 7.47
N GLU A 253 -13.38 6.38 7.09
CA GLU A 253 -14.00 5.06 6.99
C GLU A 253 -14.50 4.56 8.35
N ILE A 254 -13.68 4.65 9.41
CA ILE A 254 -14.07 4.20 10.74
C ILE A 254 -15.22 5.06 11.29
N PHE A 255 -15.17 6.38 11.10
CA PHE A 255 -16.27 7.25 11.51
C PHE A 255 -17.55 6.98 10.71
N ALA A 256 -17.45 6.75 9.41
CA ALA A 256 -18.59 6.36 8.57
C ALA A 256 -19.22 5.04 9.06
N LYS A 257 -18.40 4.02 9.38
CA LYS A 257 -18.87 2.76 9.95
C LYS A 257 -19.55 2.92 11.32
N ALA A 258 -19.00 3.81 12.16
CA ALA A 258 -19.47 3.96 13.54
C ALA A 258 -20.74 4.82 13.64
N TYR A 259 -20.87 5.87 12.84
CA TYR A 259 -21.94 6.87 12.98
C TYR A 259 -22.99 6.84 11.88
N ILE A 260 -22.70 6.26 10.70
CA ILE A 260 -23.62 6.27 9.55
C ILE A 260 -24.05 4.83 9.24
N SER A 261 -23.18 4.06 8.59
CA SER A 261 -23.46 2.66 8.24
C SER A 261 -22.20 1.94 7.77
N THR A 262 -22.05 0.71 8.23
CA THR A 262 -20.96 -0.16 7.76
C THR A 262 -21.06 -0.44 6.25
N GLN A 263 -22.27 -0.60 5.72
CA GLN A 263 -22.50 -0.88 4.31
C GLN A 263 -22.21 0.33 3.40
N LEU A 264 -22.47 1.55 3.90
CA LEU A 264 -22.24 2.79 3.15
C LEU A 264 -20.83 3.35 3.30
N SER A 265 -20.01 2.78 4.20
CA SER A 265 -18.66 3.31 4.49
C SER A 265 -17.79 3.42 3.24
N ASP A 266 -17.84 2.42 2.36
CA ASP A 266 -17.06 2.41 1.12
C ASP A 266 -17.55 3.50 0.15
N ALA A 267 -18.86 3.64 0.01
CA ALA A 267 -19.46 4.71 -0.81
C ALA A 267 -19.04 6.10 -0.31
N ILE A 268 -19.00 6.30 1.01
CA ILE A 268 -18.58 7.57 1.62
C ILE A 268 -17.10 7.84 1.33
N VAL A 269 -16.23 6.85 1.46
CA VAL A 269 -14.80 6.97 1.16
C VAL A 269 -14.57 7.40 -0.30
N PHE A 270 -15.27 6.76 -1.25
CA PHE A 270 -15.16 7.13 -2.67
C PHE A 270 -15.84 8.47 -2.99
N ALA A 271 -16.94 8.81 -2.34
CA ALA A 271 -17.59 10.12 -2.50
C ALA A 271 -16.66 11.26 -2.03
N VAL A 272 -15.97 11.09 -0.89
CA VAL A 272 -14.98 12.05 -0.41
C VAL A 272 -13.83 12.22 -1.42
N LEU A 273 -13.35 11.13 -2.05
CA LEU A 273 -12.36 11.24 -3.11
C LEU A 273 -12.86 12.11 -4.26
N ILE A 274 -14.08 11.84 -4.75
CA ILE A 274 -14.67 12.60 -5.88
C ILE A 274 -14.74 14.09 -5.53
N VAL A 275 -15.25 14.42 -4.34
CA VAL A 275 -15.34 15.81 -3.87
C VAL A 275 -13.97 16.47 -3.84
N VAL A 276 -12.95 15.79 -3.29
CA VAL A 276 -11.60 16.34 -3.21
C VAL A 276 -11.00 16.53 -4.59
N LEU A 277 -11.16 15.59 -5.52
CA LEU A 277 -10.63 15.73 -6.89
C LEU A 277 -11.31 16.85 -7.68
N VAL A 278 -12.60 17.10 -7.46
CA VAL A 278 -13.31 18.23 -8.06
C VAL A 278 -12.78 19.57 -7.53
N VAL A 279 -12.50 19.65 -6.23
CA VAL A 279 -12.01 20.90 -5.57
C VAL A 279 -10.50 21.07 -5.76
N ARG A 280 -9.73 19.99 -5.67
CA ARG A 280 -8.26 19.96 -5.79
C ARG A 280 -7.80 18.77 -6.63
N PRO A 281 -7.75 18.89 -7.97
CA PRO A 281 -7.41 17.77 -8.86
C PRO A 281 -5.99 17.23 -8.67
N ALA A 282 -5.08 18.01 -8.07
CA ALA A 282 -3.74 17.55 -7.70
C ALA A 282 -3.69 16.78 -6.37
N GLY A 283 -4.81 16.65 -5.65
CA GLY A 283 -4.86 16.14 -4.28
C GLY A 283 -4.40 17.18 -3.23
N LEU A 284 -4.32 16.75 -1.95
CA LEU A 284 -4.04 17.67 -0.83
C LEU A 284 -2.62 18.28 -0.90
N LEU A 285 -1.60 17.46 -1.22
CA LEU A 285 -0.18 17.85 -1.26
C LEU A 285 0.48 17.55 -2.62
N GLY A 286 -0.31 17.37 -3.67
CA GLY A 286 0.18 17.19 -5.03
C GLY A 286 0.73 18.48 -5.63
N LYS A 287 1.76 18.36 -6.47
CA LYS A 287 2.27 19.50 -7.25
C LYS A 287 1.40 19.70 -8.48
N GLN A 288 0.93 20.90 -8.69
CA GLN A 288 0.32 21.27 -9.98
C GLN A 288 1.42 21.31 -11.05
N VAL A 289 1.37 20.37 -11.98
CA VAL A 289 2.21 20.44 -13.19
C VAL A 289 1.56 21.46 -14.12
N ARG A 290 2.16 22.64 -14.21
CA ARG A 290 1.79 23.60 -15.27
C ARG A 290 2.36 23.03 -16.57
N GLU A 291 1.49 22.63 -17.49
CA GLU A 291 1.93 22.37 -18.87
C GLU A 291 2.57 23.67 -19.39
N LYS A 292 3.85 23.60 -19.70
CA LYS A 292 4.49 24.67 -20.47
C LYS A 292 3.99 24.51 -21.90
N VAL A 293 3.10 25.40 -22.31
CA VAL A 293 2.70 25.61 -23.70
C VAL A 293 3.90 26.12 -24.49
#